data_86e623ab9d8e620c1590cfa7aa804185
#
_entry.id   86e623ab9d8e620c1590cfa7aa804185
#
_cell.length_a   1.000
_cell.length_b   1.000
_cell.length_c   1.000
_cell.angle_alpha   90.00
_cell.angle_beta   90.00
_cell.angle_gamma   90.00
#
_symmetry.space_group_name_H-M   'P 1'
#
loop_
_entity.id
_entity.type
_entity.pdbx_description
1 polymer ?
#
loop_
_entity_poly.entity_id
_entity_poly.type
_entity_poly.pdbx_seq_one_letter_code
_entity_poly.pdbx_strand_id
1 'polypeptide(L)'
;PSAPSPAIVRWDMVGDAPEGGDPIVSLPGVPSAASNIEIKRLYRVESSGVYQFVADLAPGVGQYVDSVQSDALGRALPSTEWDMPDARMIGLTALPNGILAGFFENTLCFSEAYLPHAWPVGYQLAFPDDIMAISSTSAGLVVVTEGQPHLVSGSSPDAMAQIELDVPQSCVASRSLVDMGEYALYASPDGLVAAAGRDARVATREVLSREQWQAMQPETIHAYRHDGQYLAFYDGGCFAFTPGEGIEFYDVQADAGYYDAIDDT
;
A
#
# COMPACT_ATOMS: atom_id res chain seq x y z
N PRO A 1 -3.72 -10.26 -15.29
CA PRO A 1 -3.98 -9.12 -16.16
C PRO A 1 -2.80 -8.17 -16.05
N SER A 2 -2.11 -7.93 -17.15
CA SER A 2 -1.08 -6.89 -17.17
C SER A 2 -1.73 -5.53 -17.03
N ALA A 3 -1.02 -4.59 -16.38
CA ALA A 3 -1.41 -3.19 -16.42
C ALA A 3 -1.75 -2.78 -17.86
N PRO A 4 -2.78 -1.99 -18.10
CA PRO A 4 -3.05 -1.49 -19.42
C PRO A 4 -1.81 -0.76 -19.91
N SER A 5 -1.30 -1.16 -21.07
CA SER A 5 -0.23 -0.40 -21.71
C SER A 5 -0.73 1.04 -21.88
N PRO A 6 0.03 2.07 -21.49
CA PRO A 6 -0.34 3.45 -21.73
C PRO A 6 -0.20 3.87 -23.19
N ALA A 7 -0.30 2.95 -24.13
CA ALA A 7 -0.39 3.23 -25.54
C ALA A 7 -1.77 3.84 -25.83
N ILE A 8 -1.96 5.08 -25.41
CA ILE A 8 -3.00 5.95 -25.92
C ILE A 8 -2.58 6.28 -27.35
N VAL A 9 -3.08 5.54 -28.32
CA VAL A 9 -3.04 5.97 -29.70
C VAL A 9 -4.15 7.00 -29.84
N ARG A 10 -3.79 8.25 -29.64
CA ARG A 10 -4.69 9.37 -29.89
C ARG A 10 -4.76 9.60 -31.40
N TRP A 11 -5.89 9.28 -31.98
CA TRP A 11 -6.22 9.65 -33.33
C TRP A 11 -6.99 10.97 -33.27
N ASP A 12 -6.34 12.07 -33.60
CA ASP A 12 -7.04 13.27 -34.00
C ASP A 12 -7.47 13.05 -35.46
N MET A 13 -8.74 12.81 -35.69
CA MET A 13 -9.31 12.84 -37.02
C MET A 13 -9.30 14.29 -37.53
N VAL A 14 -8.16 14.69 -38.06
CA VAL A 14 -8.03 15.92 -38.84
C VAL A 14 -8.14 15.53 -40.32
N GLY A 15 -9.35 15.55 -40.85
CA GLY A 15 -9.65 15.29 -42.25
C GLY A 15 -11.05 14.72 -42.40
N ASP A 16 -11.77 15.19 -43.38
CA ASP A 16 -13.09 14.74 -43.73
C ASP A 16 -13.10 13.21 -43.80
N ALA A 17 -13.82 12.55 -42.87
CA ALA A 17 -14.21 11.18 -43.10
C ALA A 17 -14.91 11.14 -44.49
N PRO A 18 -14.58 10.18 -45.35
CA PRO A 18 -15.32 10.03 -46.60
C PRO A 18 -16.81 9.96 -46.26
N GLU A 19 -17.61 10.78 -46.87
CA GLU A 19 -19.03 10.88 -46.58
C GLU A 19 -19.64 9.47 -46.43
N GLY A 20 -20.03 9.08 -45.23
CA GLY A 20 -20.73 7.86 -44.91
C GLY A 20 -19.89 6.61 -44.61
N GLY A 21 -18.60 6.71 -44.35
CA GLY A 21 -17.74 5.56 -43.98
C GLY A 21 -17.42 5.48 -42.48
N ASP A 22 -17.42 4.27 -41.93
CA ASP A 22 -16.97 4.00 -40.56
C ASP A 22 -15.45 4.23 -40.43
N PRO A 23 -14.95 4.79 -39.32
CA PRO A 23 -13.52 5.04 -39.13
C PRO A 23 -12.74 3.71 -39.05
N ILE A 24 -11.57 3.68 -39.70
CA ILE A 24 -10.63 2.56 -39.61
C ILE A 24 -9.55 2.88 -38.64
N VAL A 25 -9.45 2.08 -37.55
CA VAL A 25 -8.46 2.19 -36.51
C VAL A 25 -7.29 1.27 -36.76
N SER A 26 -6.08 1.79 -36.93
CA SER A 26 -4.88 0.94 -37.00
C SER A 26 -4.40 0.60 -35.60
N LEU A 27 -4.13 -0.67 -35.35
CA LEU A 27 -3.79 -1.19 -34.03
C LEU A 27 -2.31 -1.57 -33.97
N PRO A 28 -1.63 -1.31 -32.84
CA PRO A 28 -0.24 -1.71 -32.66
C PRO A 28 -0.11 -3.25 -32.70
N GLY A 29 1.04 -3.72 -33.19
CA GLY A 29 1.41 -5.13 -33.09
C GLY A 29 1.57 -5.58 -31.62
N VAL A 30 1.53 -6.89 -31.38
CA VAL A 30 1.90 -7.44 -30.07
C VAL A 30 3.39 -7.27 -29.88
N PRO A 31 3.87 -6.72 -28.75
CA PRO A 31 5.28 -6.36 -28.55
C PRO A 31 6.26 -7.54 -28.64
N SER A 32 5.89 -8.72 -28.20
CA SER A 32 6.68 -9.95 -28.35
C SER A 32 5.84 -11.20 -28.10
N ALA A 33 6.32 -12.35 -28.59
CA ALA A 33 5.71 -13.65 -28.31
C ALA A 33 5.80 -14.05 -26.82
N ALA A 34 6.69 -13.41 -26.05
CA ALA A 34 6.82 -13.60 -24.59
C ALA A 34 5.77 -12.82 -23.79
N SER A 35 5.04 -11.89 -24.41
CA SER A 35 3.96 -11.16 -23.77
C SER A 35 2.71 -12.03 -23.76
N ASN A 36 2.23 -12.41 -22.60
CA ASN A 36 1.02 -13.23 -22.44
C ASN A 36 -0.25 -12.38 -22.69
N ILE A 37 -0.39 -11.88 -23.92
CA ILE A 37 -1.52 -11.05 -24.35
C ILE A 37 -2.55 -11.94 -25.01
N GLU A 38 -3.70 -12.08 -24.40
CA GLU A 38 -4.82 -12.88 -24.92
C GLU A 38 -5.79 -12.05 -25.76
N ILE A 39 -5.97 -10.78 -25.43
CA ILE A 39 -6.97 -9.89 -26.02
C ILE A 39 -6.41 -8.47 -26.14
N LYS A 40 -6.73 -7.78 -27.22
CA LYS A 40 -6.67 -6.33 -27.34
C LYS A 40 -8.07 -5.77 -27.12
N ARG A 41 -8.21 -4.86 -26.21
CA ARG A 41 -9.48 -4.22 -25.91
C ARG A 41 -9.48 -2.79 -26.42
N LEU A 42 -10.43 -2.48 -27.30
CA LEU A 42 -10.57 -1.15 -27.90
C LEU A 42 -11.57 -0.32 -27.11
N TYR A 43 -11.17 0.91 -26.81
CA TYR A 43 -12.02 1.93 -26.19
C TYR A 43 -12.02 3.18 -27.05
N ARG A 44 -13.14 3.88 -27.07
CA ARG A 44 -13.31 5.17 -27.75
C ARG A 44 -13.73 6.24 -26.78
N VAL A 45 -13.18 7.44 -26.92
CA VAL A 45 -13.60 8.63 -26.21
C VAL A 45 -14.43 9.51 -27.14
N GLU A 46 -15.55 9.99 -26.64
CA GLU A 46 -16.41 10.97 -27.33
C GLU A 46 -16.38 12.32 -26.59
N SER A 47 -17.35 13.18 -26.86
CA SER A 47 -17.46 14.50 -26.24
C SER A 47 -17.55 14.50 -24.71
N SER A 48 -17.93 13.35 -24.11
CA SER A 48 -17.96 13.16 -22.64
C SER A 48 -16.58 13.12 -21.99
N GLY A 49 -15.50 12.89 -22.77
CA GLY A 49 -14.15 12.69 -22.27
C GLY A 49 -13.91 11.30 -21.62
N VAL A 50 -14.91 10.42 -21.58
CA VAL A 50 -14.83 9.10 -20.99
C VAL A 50 -14.52 8.05 -22.05
N TYR A 51 -13.50 7.21 -21.80
CA TYR A 51 -13.19 6.06 -22.66
C TYR A 51 -14.23 4.97 -22.43
N GLN A 52 -15.01 4.64 -23.47
CA GLN A 52 -16.03 3.60 -23.43
C GLN A 52 -15.65 2.42 -24.32
N PHE A 53 -16.01 1.21 -23.88
CA PHE A 53 -15.68 -0.03 -24.56
C PHE A 53 -16.34 -0.12 -25.94
N VAL A 54 -15.54 -0.51 -26.92
CA VAL A 54 -15.97 -0.71 -28.32
C VAL A 54 -15.95 -2.20 -28.67
N ALA A 55 -14.79 -2.88 -28.57
CA ALA A 55 -14.63 -4.26 -28.98
C ALA A 55 -13.47 -4.97 -28.29
N ASP A 56 -13.60 -6.29 -28.16
CA ASP A 56 -12.51 -7.22 -27.87
C ASP A 56 -11.98 -7.82 -29.18
N LEU A 57 -10.67 -7.74 -29.38
CA LEU A 57 -9.99 -8.12 -30.62
C LEU A 57 -8.89 -9.15 -30.34
N ALA A 58 -8.71 -10.10 -31.23
CA ALA A 58 -7.60 -11.04 -31.15
C ALA A 58 -6.25 -10.30 -31.24
N PRO A 59 -5.18 -10.78 -30.57
CA PRO A 59 -3.87 -10.12 -30.52
C PRO A 59 -3.27 -9.76 -31.87
N GLY A 60 -3.50 -10.61 -32.89
CA GLY A 60 -2.99 -10.44 -34.26
C GLY A 60 -3.74 -9.42 -35.12
N VAL A 61 -4.86 -8.87 -34.67
CA VAL A 61 -5.64 -7.90 -35.46
C VAL A 61 -4.86 -6.59 -35.55
N GLY A 62 -4.57 -6.15 -36.77
CA GLY A 62 -3.85 -4.93 -37.09
C GLY A 62 -4.71 -3.73 -37.44
N GLN A 63 -5.97 -3.98 -37.82
CA GLN A 63 -6.94 -2.93 -38.16
C GLN A 63 -8.34 -3.32 -37.71
N TYR A 64 -9.14 -2.33 -37.33
CA TYR A 64 -10.53 -2.49 -36.94
C TYR A 64 -11.38 -1.39 -37.54
N VAL A 65 -12.54 -1.76 -38.08
CA VAL A 65 -13.54 -0.81 -38.59
C VAL A 65 -14.51 -0.53 -37.44
N ASP A 66 -14.53 0.67 -36.92
CA ASP A 66 -15.41 1.03 -35.82
C ASP A 66 -16.77 1.52 -36.33
N SER A 67 -17.69 0.59 -36.42
CA SER A 67 -19.10 0.82 -36.82
C SER A 67 -20.03 0.93 -35.59
N VAL A 68 -19.49 0.91 -34.37
CA VAL A 68 -20.31 0.96 -33.14
C VAL A 68 -20.91 2.34 -32.98
N GLN A 69 -22.24 2.41 -32.87
CA GLN A 69 -22.94 3.66 -32.62
C GLN A 69 -22.70 4.16 -31.22
N SER A 70 -22.79 5.50 -30.97
CA SER A 70 -22.50 6.12 -29.69
C SER A 70 -23.37 5.60 -28.54
N ASP A 71 -24.61 5.25 -28.81
CA ASP A 71 -25.57 4.70 -27.85
C ASP A 71 -25.35 3.20 -27.54
N ALA A 72 -24.55 2.52 -28.36
CA ALA A 72 -24.18 1.11 -28.22
C ALA A 72 -22.80 0.90 -27.57
N LEU A 73 -22.12 1.97 -27.18
CA LEU A 73 -20.85 1.87 -26.47
C LEU A 73 -21.01 1.17 -25.12
N GLY A 74 -20.02 0.35 -24.77
CA GLY A 74 -20.03 -0.41 -23.54
C GLY A 74 -19.58 0.39 -22.30
N ARG A 75 -19.15 -0.33 -21.27
CA ARG A 75 -18.72 0.26 -19.99
C ARG A 75 -17.51 1.18 -20.15
N ALA A 76 -17.43 2.18 -19.28
CA ALA A 76 -16.24 3.00 -19.15
C ALA A 76 -14.99 2.17 -18.83
N LEU A 77 -13.83 2.64 -19.32
CA LEU A 77 -12.54 2.03 -19.00
C LEU A 77 -12.24 2.22 -17.50
N PRO A 78 -12.18 1.15 -16.71
CA PRO A 78 -11.97 1.26 -15.27
C PRO A 78 -10.54 1.69 -14.92
N SER A 79 -9.60 1.48 -15.82
CA SER A 79 -8.16 1.71 -15.59
C SER A 79 -7.67 3.09 -15.99
N THR A 80 -8.57 4.06 -16.21
CA THR A 80 -8.19 5.42 -16.64
C THR A 80 -7.30 6.12 -15.61
N GLU A 81 -7.52 5.80 -14.34
CA GLU A 81 -6.79 6.37 -13.19
C GLU A 81 -5.86 5.36 -12.50
N TRP A 82 -5.58 4.22 -13.15
CA TRP A 82 -4.69 3.22 -12.58
C TRP A 82 -3.23 3.56 -12.90
N ASP A 83 -2.62 4.27 -11.99
CA ASP A 83 -1.20 4.56 -12.07
C ASP A 83 -0.37 3.36 -11.57
N MET A 84 0.89 3.33 -11.95
CA MET A 84 1.85 2.39 -11.36
C MET A 84 2.23 2.86 -9.94
N PRO A 85 2.65 1.93 -9.05
CA PRO A 85 3.16 2.33 -7.75
C PRO A 85 4.36 3.27 -7.92
N ASP A 86 4.48 4.28 -7.05
CA ASP A 86 5.63 5.19 -7.05
C ASP A 86 6.92 4.40 -6.80
N ALA A 87 7.97 4.68 -7.56
CA ALA A 87 9.25 3.98 -7.45
C ALA A 87 9.95 4.16 -6.09
N ARG A 88 9.56 5.18 -5.31
CA ARG A 88 10.07 5.44 -3.94
C ARG A 88 9.32 4.66 -2.88
N MET A 89 8.21 4.00 -3.24
CA MET A 89 7.34 3.33 -2.29
C MET A 89 8.07 2.22 -1.53
N ILE A 90 7.89 2.23 -0.22
CA ILE A 90 8.42 1.24 0.73
C ILE A 90 7.31 0.77 1.67
N GLY A 91 7.61 -0.19 2.55
CA GLY A 91 6.72 -0.65 3.61
C GLY A 91 5.46 -1.37 3.11
N LEU A 92 5.55 -2.10 1.98
CA LEU A 92 4.38 -2.78 1.40
C LEU A 92 3.72 -3.72 2.40
N THR A 93 2.42 -3.50 2.64
CA THR A 93 1.60 -4.25 3.59
C THR A 93 0.26 -4.62 2.96
N ALA A 94 -0.22 -5.84 3.23
CA ALA A 94 -1.52 -6.31 2.77
C ALA A 94 -2.63 -5.99 3.79
N LEU A 95 -3.76 -5.50 3.30
CA LEU A 95 -4.98 -5.32 4.09
C LEU A 95 -5.97 -6.47 3.84
N PRO A 96 -6.89 -6.75 4.78
CA PRO A 96 -7.78 -7.93 4.70
C PRO A 96 -8.64 -8.02 3.44
N ASN A 97 -9.00 -6.91 2.82
CA ASN A 97 -9.89 -6.84 1.65
C ASN A 97 -9.15 -6.82 0.29
N GLY A 98 -7.92 -7.31 0.25
CA GLY A 98 -7.13 -7.42 -0.98
C GLY A 98 -6.56 -6.09 -1.47
N ILE A 99 -6.56 -5.06 -0.63
CA ILE A 99 -5.90 -3.78 -0.84
C ILE A 99 -4.44 -3.93 -0.36
N LEU A 100 -3.50 -3.39 -1.11
CA LEU A 100 -2.15 -3.20 -0.64
C LEU A 100 -1.96 -1.74 -0.21
N ALA A 101 -1.21 -1.54 0.85
CA ALA A 101 -0.75 -0.24 1.31
C ALA A 101 0.77 -0.15 1.21
N GLY A 102 1.28 1.03 0.90
CA GLY A 102 2.69 1.36 0.90
C GLY A 102 2.86 2.86 1.03
N PHE A 103 4.05 3.35 1.36
CA PHE A 103 4.26 4.77 1.58
C PHE A 103 5.59 5.27 1.01
N PHE A 104 5.67 6.56 0.80
CA PHE A 104 6.91 7.29 0.56
C PHE A 104 6.82 8.67 1.25
N GLU A 105 7.89 9.09 1.90
CA GLU A 105 7.89 10.34 2.67
C GLU A 105 6.67 10.40 3.62
N ASN A 106 5.85 11.43 3.55
CA ASN A 106 4.64 11.59 4.35
C ASN A 106 3.35 11.13 3.64
N THR A 107 3.46 10.37 2.56
CA THR A 107 2.32 9.97 1.73
C THR A 107 2.07 8.47 1.80
N LEU A 108 0.91 8.09 2.30
CA LEU A 108 0.41 6.71 2.29
C LEU A 108 -0.43 6.48 1.04
N CYS A 109 -0.14 5.39 0.33
CA CYS A 109 -0.81 5.02 -0.91
C CYS A 109 -1.53 3.68 -0.77
N PHE A 110 -2.64 3.53 -1.49
CA PHE A 110 -3.39 2.27 -1.54
C PHE A 110 -3.55 1.79 -2.98
N SER A 111 -3.50 0.47 -3.15
CA SER A 111 -3.86 -0.14 -4.43
C SER A 111 -5.37 -0.23 -4.59
N GLU A 112 -5.82 -0.41 -5.84
CA GLU A 112 -7.15 -0.95 -6.12
C GLU A 112 -7.28 -2.35 -5.51
N ALA A 113 -8.48 -2.69 -5.01
CA ALA A 113 -8.72 -3.98 -4.37
C ALA A 113 -8.46 -5.15 -5.34
N TYR A 114 -7.65 -6.13 -4.94
CA TYR A 114 -7.24 -7.29 -5.74
C TYR A 114 -6.47 -6.95 -7.02
N LEU A 115 -6.02 -5.70 -7.20
CA LEU A 115 -5.24 -5.25 -8.35
C LEU A 115 -3.92 -4.62 -7.90
N PRO A 116 -2.90 -5.41 -7.56
CA PRO A 116 -1.66 -4.94 -6.96
C PRO A 116 -0.81 -4.03 -7.86
N HIS A 117 -1.19 -3.88 -9.11
CA HIS A 117 -0.54 -3.01 -10.09
C HIS A 117 -1.23 -1.66 -10.29
N ALA A 118 -2.38 -1.43 -9.67
CA ALA A 118 -3.20 -0.23 -9.86
C ALA A 118 -3.18 0.62 -8.58
N TRP A 119 -2.52 1.79 -8.65
CA TRP A 119 -2.33 2.71 -7.52
C TRP A 119 -2.82 4.12 -7.88
N PRO A 120 -4.14 4.36 -7.90
CA PRO A 120 -4.70 5.67 -8.21
C PRO A 120 -4.18 6.77 -7.28
N VAL A 121 -3.81 7.91 -7.86
CA VAL A 121 -3.39 9.08 -7.06
C VAL A 121 -4.50 9.54 -6.10
N GLY A 122 -5.77 9.32 -6.45
CA GLY A 122 -6.91 9.60 -5.58
C GLY A 122 -6.98 8.74 -4.32
N TYR A 123 -6.20 7.65 -4.23
CA TYR A 123 -6.13 6.76 -3.06
C TYR A 123 -4.91 7.05 -2.18
N GLN A 124 -4.49 8.29 -2.12
CA GLN A 124 -3.36 8.74 -1.30
C GLN A 124 -3.84 9.57 -0.11
N LEU A 125 -3.21 9.35 1.04
CA LEU A 125 -3.39 10.15 2.25
C LEU A 125 -2.07 10.80 2.63
N ALA A 126 -2.10 12.12 2.82
CA ALA A 126 -0.93 12.87 3.29
C ALA A 126 -0.97 13.04 4.81
N PHE A 127 0.18 12.90 5.45
CA PHE A 127 0.38 13.06 6.89
C PHE A 127 1.15 14.34 7.21
N PRO A 128 1.04 14.87 8.44
CA PRO A 128 1.81 16.04 8.85
C PRO A 128 3.33 15.81 8.86
N ASP A 129 3.75 14.59 9.23
CA ASP A 129 5.14 14.19 9.40
C ASP A 129 5.47 12.98 8.51
N ASP A 130 6.76 12.74 8.27
CA ASP A 130 7.22 11.61 7.47
C ASP A 130 6.85 10.28 8.13
N ILE A 131 6.38 9.34 7.29
CA ILE A 131 5.99 8.00 7.74
C ILE A 131 7.25 7.17 7.94
N MET A 132 7.37 6.58 9.13
CA MET A 132 8.48 5.69 9.48
C MET A 132 8.20 4.23 9.16
N ALA A 133 6.96 3.77 9.43
CA ALA A 133 6.51 2.41 9.14
C ALA A 133 4.98 2.30 9.18
N ILE A 134 4.47 1.21 8.61
CA ILE A 134 3.04 0.87 8.62
C ILE A 134 2.84 -0.60 9.01
N SER A 135 1.75 -0.89 9.72
CA SER A 135 1.40 -2.25 10.16
C SER A 135 -0.10 -2.47 10.13
N SER A 136 -0.54 -3.58 9.54
CA SER A 136 -1.96 -3.96 9.48
C SER A 136 -2.36 -4.68 10.76
N THR A 137 -3.38 -4.18 11.46
CA THR A 137 -3.97 -4.81 12.64
C THR A 137 -5.44 -5.12 12.40
N SER A 138 -6.08 -5.84 13.30
CA SER A 138 -7.53 -6.12 13.22
C SER A 138 -8.41 -4.87 13.23
N ALA A 139 -7.92 -3.75 13.79
CA ALA A 139 -8.65 -2.49 13.86
C ALA A 139 -8.42 -1.56 12.64
N GLY A 140 -7.42 -1.84 11.82
CA GLY A 140 -7.01 -1.03 10.67
C GLY A 140 -5.50 -0.96 10.52
N LEU A 141 -5.04 -0.06 9.69
CA LEU A 141 -3.62 0.17 9.45
C LEU A 141 -3.07 1.18 10.45
N VAL A 142 -2.13 0.74 11.28
CA VAL A 142 -1.36 1.63 12.15
C VAL A 142 -0.24 2.25 11.33
N VAL A 143 -0.16 3.58 11.33
CA VAL A 143 0.86 4.37 10.65
C VAL A 143 1.66 5.10 11.72
N VAL A 144 2.94 4.81 11.82
CA VAL A 144 3.84 5.49 12.75
C VAL A 144 4.71 6.47 11.97
N THR A 145 4.85 7.68 12.52
CA THR A 145 5.52 8.80 11.88
C THR A 145 6.65 9.35 12.75
N GLU A 146 7.40 10.32 12.25
CA GLU A 146 8.33 11.12 13.06
C GLU A 146 7.62 12.01 14.09
N GLY A 147 6.30 12.17 13.98
CA GLY A 147 5.40 12.82 14.93
C GLY A 147 4.53 11.81 15.68
N GLN A 148 3.23 12.05 15.74
CA GLN A 148 2.27 11.16 16.41
C GLN A 148 1.86 9.98 15.50
N PRO A 149 1.52 8.82 16.09
CA PRO A 149 0.98 7.71 15.33
C PRO A 149 -0.47 7.97 14.89
N HIS A 150 -0.88 7.30 13.82
CA HIS A 150 -2.22 7.39 13.28
C HIS A 150 -2.82 6.00 13.08
N LEU A 151 -4.13 5.92 13.15
CA LEU A 151 -4.91 4.79 12.67
C LEU A 151 -5.57 5.16 11.34
N VAL A 152 -5.41 4.32 10.33
CA VAL A 152 -6.12 4.46 9.05
C VAL A 152 -7.07 3.31 8.89
N SER A 153 -8.33 3.61 8.57
CA SER A 153 -9.37 2.61 8.37
C SER A 153 -10.37 3.06 7.30
N GLY A 154 -10.96 2.09 6.61
CA GLY A 154 -11.96 2.31 5.57
C GLY A 154 -12.41 1.00 4.97
N SER A 155 -13.54 1.01 4.28
CA SER A 155 -14.09 -0.18 3.61
C SER A 155 -13.59 -0.37 2.19
N SER A 156 -13.08 0.69 1.57
CA SER A 156 -12.56 0.72 0.19
C SER A 156 -11.40 1.72 0.09
N PRO A 157 -10.53 1.63 -0.92
CA PRO A 157 -9.36 2.49 -1.04
C PRO A 157 -9.67 3.98 -1.09
N ASP A 158 -10.78 4.35 -1.74
CA ASP A 158 -11.28 5.72 -1.88
C ASP A 158 -11.94 6.28 -0.60
N ALA A 159 -12.28 5.39 0.36
CA ALA A 159 -12.93 5.75 1.62
C ALA A 159 -12.02 5.58 2.84
N MET A 160 -10.70 5.45 2.64
CA MET A 160 -9.75 5.41 3.74
C MET A 160 -9.68 6.77 4.44
N ALA A 161 -9.72 6.74 5.77
CA ALA A 161 -9.62 7.93 6.61
C ALA A 161 -8.60 7.72 7.72
N GLN A 162 -7.86 8.77 8.04
CA GLN A 162 -6.85 8.77 9.11
C GLN A 162 -7.40 9.43 10.37
N ILE A 163 -7.00 8.91 11.51
CA ILE A 163 -7.25 9.46 12.84
C ILE A 163 -5.93 9.49 13.58
N GLU A 164 -5.52 10.67 14.07
CA GLU A 164 -4.36 10.80 14.94
C GLU A 164 -4.65 10.17 16.30
N LEU A 165 -3.71 9.41 16.84
CA LEU A 165 -3.82 8.78 18.13
C LEU A 165 -3.24 9.71 19.20
N ASP A 166 -3.96 9.85 20.33
CA ASP A 166 -3.58 10.78 21.41
C ASP A 166 -2.43 10.22 22.27
N VAL A 167 -1.28 10.07 21.64
CA VAL A 167 -0.01 9.74 22.29
C VAL A 167 1.13 10.51 21.63
N PRO A 168 1.73 11.51 22.30
CA PRO A 168 2.79 12.32 21.72
C PRO A 168 4.14 11.56 21.73
N GLN A 169 4.19 10.47 21.00
CA GLN A 169 5.33 9.55 20.91
C GLN A 169 5.61 9.19 19.45
N SER A 170 6.65 9.78 18.89
CA SER A 170 7.13 9.46 17.56
C SER A 170 7.73 8.05 17.49
N CYS A 171 7.81 7.49 16.28
CA CYS A 171 8.58 6.29 16.03
C CYS A 171 10.06 6.65 15.85
N VAL A 172 10.96 6.01 16.61
CA VAL A 172 12.41 6.28 16.52
C VAL A 172 13.15 5.23 15.71
N ALA A 173 12.52 4.08 15.44
CA ALA A 173 13.11 3.00 14.68
C ALA A 173 12.05 2.33 13.79
N SER A 174 12.17 2.49 12.48
CA SER A 174 11.20 1.94 11.51
C SER A 174 11.04 0.42 11.60
N ARG A 175 12.13 -0.30 11.90
CA ARG A 175 12.15 -1.76 12.05
C ARG A 175 11.61 -2.25 13.41
N SER A 176 11.22 -1.34 14.29
CA SER A 176 10.63 -1.68 15.59
C SER A 176 9.13 -1.89 15.55
N LEU A 177 8.45 -1.50 14.46
CA LEU A 177 7.00 -1.67 14.34
C LEU A 177 6.66 -3.13 14.03
N VAL A 178 5.92 -3.76 14.96
CA VAL A 178 5.52 -5.17 14.87
C VAL A 178 4.01 -5.31 15.02
N ASP A 179 3.40 -6.08 14.13
CA ASP A 179 2.01 -6.53 14.24
C ASP A 179 1.91 -7.63 15.31
N MET A 180 1.12 -7.37 16.36
CA MET A 180 0.81 -8.32 17.42
C MET A 180 -0.60 -8.92 17.26
N GLY A 181 -1.27 -8.67 16.12
CA GLY A 181 -2.61 -9.14 15.78
C GLY A 181 -3.68 -8.09 16.09
N GLU A 182 -4.02 -7.90 17.35
CA GLU A 182 -5.03 -6.91 17.78
C GLU A 182 -4.46 -5.50 17.95
N TYR A 183 -3.16 -5.37 18.12
CA TYR A 183 -2.44 -4.11 18.32
C TYR A 183 -1.07 -4.16 17.64
N ALA A 184 -0.44 -3.04 17.47
CA ALA A 184 0.95 -2.94 17.04
C ALA A 184 1.82 -2.34 18.15
N LEU A 185 3.08 -2.78 18.22
CA LEU A 185 4.11 -2.22 19.11
C LEU A 185 5.19 -1.54 18.29
N TYR A 186 5.69 -0.40 18.77
CA TYR A 186 6.85 0.29 18.18
C TYR A 186 7.69 1.00 19.23
N ALA A 187 8.97 1.23 18.92
CA ALA A 187 9.89 1.98 19.77
C ALA A 187 9.68 3.49 19.62
N SER A 188 9.51 4.15 20.77
CA SER A 188 9.38 5.60 20.89
C SER A 188 10.46 6.18 21.80
N PRO A 189 10.59 7.53 21.93
CA PRO A 189 11.56 8.14 22.85
C PRO A 189 11.39 7.72 24.31
N ASP A 190 10.19 7.39 24.76
CA ASP A 190 9.92 7.13 26.19
C ASP A 190 9.59 5.66 26.50
N GLY A 191 9.63 4.76 25.53
CA GLY A 191 9.33 3.34 25.71
C GLY A 191 8.71 2.70 24.49
N LEU A 192 8.22 1.46 24.62
CA LEU A 192 7.39 0.83 23.62
C LEU A 192 5.98 1.40 23.69
N VAL A 193 5.47 1.85 22.55
CA VAL A 193 4.07 2.27 22.40
C VAL A 193 3.26 1.11 21.86
N ALA A 194 2.15 0.81 22.53
CA ALA A 194 1.11 -0.08 22.02
C ALA A 194 -0.01 0.76 21.41
N ALA A 195 -0.27 0.54 20.12
CA ALA A 195 -1.38 1.15 19.38
C ALA A 195 -2.45 0.09 19.11
N ALA A 196 -3.61 0.22 19.74
CA ALA A 196 -4.73 -0.72 19.68
C ALA A 196 -6.00 0.02 19.28
N GLY A 197 -6.40 -0.08 18.02
CA GLY A 197 -7.54 0.70 17.52
C GLY A 197 -7.30 2.20 17.68
N ARG A 198 -8.19 2.89 18.41
CA ARG A 198 -8.06 4.34 18.67
C ARG A 198 -7.27 4.68 19.91
N ASP A 199 -6.86 3.70 20.67
CA ASP A 199 -6.09 3.90 21.90
C ASP A 199 -4.60 3.65 21.63
N ALA A 200 -3.75 4.50 22.21
CA ALA A 200 -2.31 4.31 22.18
C ALA A 200 -1.71 4.71 23.53
N ARG A 201 -0.71 3.96 23.98
CA ARG A 201 -0.04 4.24 25.26
C ARG A 201 1.37 3.68 25.28
N VAL A 202 2.24 4.28 26.10
CA VAL A 202 3.55 3.69 26.39
C VAL A 202 3.36 2.48 27.30
N ALA A 203 3.51 1.29 26.73
CA ALA A 203 3.23 0.00 27.38
C ALA A 203 4.30 -0.38 28.43
N THR A 204 5.54 0.09 28.26
CA THR A 204 6.68 -0.21 29.16
C THR A 204 6.85 0.77 30.30
N ARG A 205 5.97 1.76 30.45
CA ARG A 205 6.13 2.86 31.43
C ARG A 205 6.24 2.37 32.89
N GLU A 206 5.58 1.27 33.23
CA GLU A 206 5.60 0.71 34.58
C GLU A 206 6.74 -0.30 34.80
N VAL A 207 7.44 -0.71 33.74
CA VAL A 207 8.46 -1.79 33.76
C VAL A 207 9.86 -1.23 33.63
N LEU A 208 10.02 -0.15 32.84
CA LEU A 208 11.31 0.50 32.58
C LEU A 208 11.23 2.00 32.89
N SER A 209 12.26 2.53 33.54
CA SER A 209 12.45 3.98 33.60
C SER A 209 12.89 4.50 32.23
N ARG A 210 12.65 5.81 31.98
CA ARG A 210 13.12 6.46 30.75
C ARG A 210 14.63 6.32 30.57
N GLU A 211 15.41 6.43 31.66
CA GLU A 211 16.87 6.30 31.61
C GLU A 211 17.30 4.89 31.20
N GLN A 212 16.64 3.86 31.74
CA GLN A 212 16.90 2.47 31.36
C GLN A 212 16.55 2.23 29.89
N TRP A 213 15.42 2.78 29.43
CA TRP A 213 15.01 2.68 28.03
C TRP A 213 16.00 3.37 27.08
N GLN A 214 16.41 4.60 27.39
CA GLN A 214 17.36 5.36 26.59
C GLN A 214 18.76 4.71 26.57
N ALA A 215 19.16 4.01 27.64
CA ALA A 215 20.41 3.27 27.68
C ALA A 215 20.46 2.10 26.70
N MET A 216 19.31 1.61 26.22
CA MET A 216 19.20 0.59 25.18
C MET A 216 19.29 1.15 23.76
N GLN A 217 19.39 2.46 23.59
CA GLN A 217 19.45 3.12 22.26
C GLN A 217 18.26 2.73 21.38
N PRO A 218 17.04 3.15 21.71
CA PRO A 218 15.81 2.68 21.06
C PRO A 218 15.76 2.92 19.56
N GLU A 219 16.56 3.83 19.01
CA GLU A 219 16.73 4.07 17.58
C GLU A 219 17.42 2.91 16.84
N THR A 220 18.10 2.02 17.56
CA THR A 220 18.76 0.85 16.99
C THR A 220 17.85 -0.38 16.95
N ILE A 221 16.68 -0.31 17.60
CA ILE A 221 15.78 -1.46 17.75
C ILE A 221 15.26 -1.95 16.41
N HIS A 222 15.40 -3.25 16.19
CA HIS A 222 14.60 -4.00 15.25
C HIS A 222 13.92 -5.17 15.96
N ALA A 223 12.67 -5.44 15.60
CA ALA A 223 11.86 -6.37 16.38
C ALA A 223 11.00 -7.28 15.52
N TYR A 224 10.59 -8.38 16.11
CA TYR A 224 9.79 -9.43 15.49
C TYR A 224 8.76 -9.97 16.49
N ARG A 225 7.70 -10.57 15.98
CA ARG A 225 6.81 -11.37 16.80
C ARG A 225 7.38 -12.77 16.94
N HIS A 226 7.43 -13.31 18.17
CA HIS A 226 7.84 -14.68 18.45
C HIS A 226 7.04 -15.23 19.62
N ASP A 227 6.34 -16.33 19.44
CA ASP A 227 5.47 -16.96 20.46
C ASP A 227 4.50 -15.95 21.14
N GLY A 228 3.92 -15.06 20.35
CA GLY A 228 3.02 -14.01 20.86
C GLY A 228 3.71 -12.86 21.61
N GLN A 229 5.03 -12.89 21.76
CA GLN A 229 5.85 -11.85 22.39
C GLN A 229 6.44 -10.89 21.36
N TYR A 230 6.74 -9.67 21.81
CA TYR A 230 7.55 -8.71 21.06
C TYR A 230 9.03 -8.96 21.36
N LEU A 231 9.73 -9.59 20.44
CA LEU A 231 11.16 -9.88 20.54
C LEU A 231 11.96 -8.77 19.84
N ALA A 232 12.73 -8.03 20.62
CA ALA A 232 13.49 -6.88 20.14
C ALA A 232 14.99 -7.07 20.32
N PHE A 233 15.75 -6.72 19.29
CA PHE A 233 17.20 -6.65 19.29
C PHE A 233 17.62 -5.18 19.20
N TYR A 234 18.64 -4.80 19.99
CA TYR A 234 19.22 -3.47 20.04
C TYR A 234 20.75 -3.53 20.12
N ASP A 235 21.41 -2.41 20.00
CA ASP A 235 22.88 -2.38 20.07
C ASP A 235 23.36 -2.66 21.51
N GLY A 236 23.52 -3.93 21.84
CA GLY A 236 23.96 -4.42 23.15
C GLY A 236 23.16 -5.57 23.72
N GLY A 237 22.09 -6.08 23.03
CA GLY A 237 21.36 -7.24 23.50
C GLY A 237 20.00 -7.44 22.87
N CYS A 238 19.21 -8.23 23.54
CA CYS A 238 17.86 -8.60 23.11
C CYS A 238 16.93 -8.60 24.32
N PHE A 239 15.67 -8.27 24.11
CA PHE A 239 14.61 -8.46 25.11
C PHE A 239 13.34 -8.98 24.48
N ALA A 240 12.59 -9.75 25.26
CA ALA A 240 11.20 -10.07 24.96
C ALA A 240 10.28 -9.26 25.87
N PHE A 241 9.19 -8.76 25.29
CA PHE A 241 8.17 -8.01 26.03
C PHE A 241 6.78 -8.58 25.79
N THR A 242 6.07 -8.84 26.89
CA THR A 242 4.65 -9.19 26.86
C THR A 242 3.87 -8.18 27.69
N PRO A 243 2.87 -7.48 27.13
CA PRO A 243 2.06 -6.55 27.89
C PRO A 243 1.39 -7.21 29.10
N GLY A 244 1.65 -6.69 30.30
CA GLY A 244 1.12 -7.20 31.56
C GLY A 244 1.96 -8.27 32.24
N GLU A 245 2.93 -8.88 31.56
CA GLU A 245 3.84 -9.88 32.14
C GLU A 245 5.23 -9.30 32.42
N GLY A 246 5.69 -8.33 31.60
CA GLY A 246 6.93 -7.63 31.83
C GLY A 246 7.94 -7.77 30.69
N ILE A 247 9.21 -7.57 31.02
CA ILE A 247 10.37 -7.66 30.12
C ILE A 247 11.34 -8.72 30.61
N GLU A 248 11.81 -9.54 29.66
CA GLU A 248 12.89 -10.48 29.88
C GLU A 248 14.08 -10.14 28.96
N PHE A 249 15.29 -10.14 29.51
CA PHE A 249 16.51 -9.83 28.77
C PHE A 249 17.29 -11.08 28.43
N TYR A 250 17.83 -11.10 27.21
CA TYR A 250 18.61 -12.21 26.70
C TYR A 250 19.96 -11.72 26.15
N ASP A 251 20.99 -12.52 26.32
CA ASP A 251 22.32 -12.29 25.71
C ASP A 251 22.39 -12.98 24.34
N VAL A 252 21.57 -12.48 23.43
CA VAL A 252 21.48 -12.95 22.04
C VAL A 252 21.49 -11.74 21.13
N GLN A 253 22.19 -11.82 20.00
CA GLN A 253 22.22 -10.79 18.97
C GLN A 253 21.78 -11.39 17.63
N ALA A 254 21.04 -10.62 16.84
CA ALA A 254 20.68 -10.93 15.48
C ALA A 254 20.60 -9.63 14.66
N ASP A 255 21.01 -9.69 13.40
CA ASP A 255 20.94 -8.55 12.48
C ASP A 255 19.62 -8.49 11.71
N ALA A 256 18.94 -9.63 11.58
CA ALA A 256 17.67 -9.78 10.89
C ALA A 256 16.88 -10.97 11.42
N GLY A 257 15.56 -10.93 11.23
CA GLY A 257 14.64 -12.00 11.52
C GLY A 257 13.48 -12.00 10.54
N TYR A 258 12.76 -13.08 10.52
CA TYR A 258 11.52 -13.26 9.75
C TYR A 258 10.49 -13.93 10.63
N TYR A 259 9.27 -13.43 10.60
CA TYR A 259 8.13 -14.05 11.28
C TYR A 259 7.30 -14.83 10.26
N ASP A 260 7.14 -16.14 10.48
CA ASP A 260 6.23 -16.97 9.69
C ASP A 260 4.86 -17.02 10.36
N ALA A 261 3.90 -16.30 9.78
CA ALA A 261 2.53 -16.25 10.28
C ALA A 261 1.75 -17.57 10.15
N ILE A 262 2.26 -18.55 9.39
CA ILE A 262 1.64 -19.86 9.20
C ILE A 262 2.01 -20.78 10.38
N ASP A 263 3.28 -20.75 10.76
CA ASP A 263 3.84 -21.62 11.81
C ASP A 263 3.97 -20.91 13.18
N ASP A 264 3.62 -19.60 13.24
CA ASP A 264 3.76 -18.71 14.43
C ASP A 264 5.20 -18.71 15.00
N THR A 265 6.22 -18.72 14.10
CA THR A 265 7.65 -18.80 14.43
C THR A 265 8.48 -17.69 13.78
#